data_a822918e77d6b2dc1b0574344654b13e
#
_entry.id   a822918e77d6b2dc1b0574344654b13e
#
_cell.length_a   1.000
_cell.length_b   1.000
_cell.length_c   1.000
_cell.angle_alpha   90.00
_cell.angle_beta   90.00
_cell.angle_gamma   90.00
#
_symmetry.space_group_name_H-M   'P 1'
#
loop_
_entity.id
_entity.type
_entity.pdbx_description
1 polymer ?
#
loop_
_entity_poly.entity_id
_entity_poly.type
_entity_poly.pdbx_seq_one_letter_code
_entity_poly.pdbx_strand_id
1 'polypeptide(L)'
;MFRLWGKMWKDNHMLKDLVIDDDSEDTRTHKIFHALQEICYDDLENPIWLESNISDFKRHSKTRFRQDSFIEHIEFDYLEIQVIEED
;
A
#
# COMPACT_ATOMS: atom_id res chain seq x y z
N MET A 1 5.39 10.29 -14.31
CA MET A 1 4.22 10.14 -13.45
C MET A 1 4.40 9.00 -12.47
N PHE A 2 3.94 9.17 -11.24
CA PHE A 2 3.99 8.12 -10.22
C PHE A 2 2.61 7.46 -10.10
N ARG A 3 2.58 6.12 -10.16
CA ARG A 3 1.35 5.35 -9.98
C ARG A 3 1.59 4.23 -8.99
N LEU A 4 0.68 4.10 -8.03
CA LEU A 4 0.75 3.05 -7.03
C LEU A 4 -0.58 2.29 -7.02
N TRP A 5 -0.50 0.98 -7.06
CA TRP A 5 -1.66 0.09 -7.07
C TRP A 5 -1.81 -0.57 -5.70
N GLY A 6 -2.92 -0.31 -5.03
CA GLY A 6 -3.26 -0.97 -3.78
C GLY A 6 -4.29 -2.06 -4.02
N LYS A 7 -4.06 -3.24 -3.45
CA LYS A 7 -4.93 -4.41 -3.60
C LYS A 7 -5.18 -5.05 -2.26
N MET A 8 -6.45 -5.31 -1.97
CA MET A 8 -6.85 -5.95 -0.72
C MET A 8 -7.32 -7.37 -1.03
N TRP A 9 -6.67 -8.36 -0.41
CA TRP A 9 -6.88 -9.77 -0.71
C TRP A 9 -7.45 -10.54 0.49
N LYS A 10 -8.38 -11.45 0.21
CA LYS A 10 -8.91 -12.39 1.20
C LYS A 10 -9.24 -13.71 0.51
N ASP A 11 -8.75 -14.83 1.05
CA ASP A 11 -9.02 -16.19 0.54
C ASP A 11 -8.72 -16.31 -0.95
N ASN A 12 -7.61 -15.70 -1.39
CA ASN A 12 -7.17 -15.66 -2.79
C ASN A 12 -8.10 -14.87 -3.72
N HIS A 13 -9.02 -14.09 -3.16
CA HIS A 13 -9.89 -13.19 -3.92
C HIS A 13 -9.51 -11.75 -3.67
N MET A 14 -9.46 -10.96 -4.73
CA MET A 14 -9.21 -9.53 -4.61
C MET A 14 -10.54 -8.83 -4.23
N LEU A 15 -10.61 -8.34 -2.99
CA LEU A 15 -11.82 -7.69 -2.49
C LEU A 15 -12.01 -6.30 -3.08
N LYS A 16 -10.90 -5.58 -3.25
CA LYS A 16 -10.94 -4.22 -3.78
C LYS A 16 -9.55 -3.84 -4.26
N ASP A 17 -9.49 -2.94 -5.21
CA ASP A 17 -8.22 -2.35 -5.65
C ASP A 17 -8.41 -0.90 -6.00
N LEU A 18 -7.32 -0.16 -6.00
CA LEU A 18 -7.33 1.26 -6.31
C LEU A 18 -5.96 1.65 -6.86
N VAL A 19 -5.96 2.41 -7.94
CA VAL A 19 -4.72 2.98 -8.49
C VAL A 19 -4.70 4.46 -8.15
N ILE A 20 -3.61 4.90 -7.50
CA ILE A 20 -3.40 6.28 -7.14
C ILE A 20 -2.35 6.87 -8.07
N ASP A 21 -2.73 7.91 -8.80
CA ASP A 21 -1.82 8.67 -9.66
C ASP A 21 -1.34 9.90 -8.91
N ASP A 22 -0.05 10.17 -8.97
CA ASP A 22 0.53 11.35 -8.32
C ASP A 22 1.61 11.93 -9.23
N ASP A 23 1.34 13.10 -9.82
CA ASP A 23 2.28 13.81 -10.67
C ASP A 23 2.89 15.03 -9.96
N SER A 24 2.75 15.11 -8.64
CA SER A 24 3.32 16.20 -7.84
C SER A 24 4.85 16.13 -7.84
N GLU A 25 5.47 17.17 -7.31
CA GLU A 25 6.91 17.23 -7.14
C GLU A 25 7.36 16.72 -5.77
N ASP A 26 6.45 16.11 -5.01
CA ASP A 26 6.78 15.52 -3.71
C ASP A 26 7.80 14.38 -3.86
N THR A 27 8.45 14.06 -2.74
CA THR A 27 9.37 12.95 -2.69
C THR A 27 8.62 11.63 -2.89
N ARG A 28 9.33 10.59 -3.30
CA ARG A 28 8.77 9.25 -3.45
C ARG A 28 8.10 8.77 -2.16
N THR A 29 8.75 9.00 -1.04
CA THR A 29 8.22 8.62 0.28
C THR A 29 6.87 9.28 0.57
N HIS A 30 6.76 10.58 0.32
CA HIS A 30 5.51 11.29 0.53
C HIS A 30 4.42 10.81 -0.41
N LYS A 31 4.75 10.52 -1.65
CA LYS A 31 3.77 9.99 -2.62
C LYS A 31 3.21 8.65 -2.15
N ILE A 32 4.07 7.79 -1.63
CA ILE A 32 3.65 6.49 -1.10
C ILE A 32 2.73 6.66 0.09
N PHE A 33 3.08 7.53 1.04
CA PHE A 33 2.25 7.78 2.21
C PHE A 33 0.90 8.38 1.85
N HIS A 34 0.87 9.33 0.92
CA HIS A 34 -0.38 9.91 0.45
C HIS A 34 -1.28 8.86 -0.21
N ALA A 35 -0.68 7.98 -1.02
CA ALA A 35 -1.42 6.91 -1.67
C ALA A 35 -2.02 5.95 -0.64
N LEU A 36 -1.25 5.59 0.39
CA LEU A 36 -1.76 4.73 1.47
C LEU A 36 -2.91 5.39 2.22
N GLN A 37 -2.83 6.69 2.48
CA GLN A 37 -3.94 7.41 3.12
C GLN A 37 -5.22 7.31 2.31
N GLU A 38 -5.13 7.42 1.00
CA GLU A 38 -6.31 7.30 0.14
C GLU A 38 -6.85 5.88 0.09
N ILE A 39 -5.96 4.89 0.02
CA ILE A 39 -6.36 3.48 -0.01
C ILE A 39 -7.07 3.08 1.27
N CYS A 40 -6.60 3.59 2.41
CA CYS A 40 -7.12 3.23 3.74
C CYS A 40 -8.17 4.22 4.26
N TYR A 41 -8.51 5.22 3.50
CA TYR A 41 -9.28 6.39 3.95
C TYR A 41 -10.54 6.07 4.74
N ASP A 42 -11.39 5.18 4.26
CA ASP A 42 -12.68 4.89 4.89
C ASP A 42 -12.64 3.72 5.87
N ASP A 43 -11.61 2.89 5.79
CA ASP A 43 -11.65 1.58 6.44
C ASP A 43 -10.62 1.41 7.55
N LEU A 44 -9.47 2.04 7.43
CA LEU A 44 -8.31 1.69 8.26
C LEU A 44 -7.42 2.89 8.55
N GLU A 45 -6.64 2.78 9.63
CA GLU A 45 -5.48 3.63 9.79
C GLU A 45 -4.36 3.12 8.89
N ASN A 46 -3.41 3.99 8.56
CA ASN A 46 -2.29 3.58 7.71
C ASN A 46 -1.48 2.45 8.37
N PRO A 47 -1.03 1.48 7.59
CA PRO A 47 -0.26 0.38 8.14
C PRO A 47 1.11 0.83 8.64
N ILE A 48 1.63 0.07 9.62
CA ILE A 48 2.98 0.26 10.15
C ILE A 48 3.95 -0.49 9.23
N TRP A 49 5.00 0.20 8.80
CA TRP A 49 6.04 -0.42 7.98
C TRP A 49 7.00 -1.21 8.87
N LEU A 50 7.01 -2.52 8.69
CA LEU A 50 7.95 -3.42 9.35
C LEU A 50 9.23 -3.50 8.51
N GLU A 51 10.31 -4.05 9.08
CA GLU A 51 11.56 -4.21 8.32
C GLU A 51 11.38 -5.02 7.05
N SER A 52 10.54 -6.06 7.10
CA SER A 52 10.25 -6.87 5.91
C SER A 52 9.58 -6.06 4.82
N ASN A 53 8.68 -5.14 5.19
CA ASN A 53 8.02 -4.26 4.22
C ASN A 53 9.02 -3.34 3.53
N ILE A 54 9.92 -2.74 4.31
CA ILE A 54 10.94 -1.85 3.77
C ILE A 54 11.86 -2.61 2.82
N SER A 55 12.30 -3.80 3.22
CA SER A 55 13.17 -4.65 2.42
C SER A 55 12.50 -5.07 1.10
N ASP A 56 11.25 -5.53 1.19
CA ASP A 56 10.47 -5.94 0.01
C ASP A 56 10.32 -4.77 -0.97
N PHE A 57 9.97 -3.61 -0.43
CA PHE A 57 9.72 -2.44 -1.27
C PHE A 57 10.99 -1.95 -1.98
N LYS A 58 12.12 -2.02 -1.29
CA LYS A 58 13.41 -1.66 -1.90
C LYS A 58 13.79 -2.61 -3.03
N ARG A 59 13.44 -3.90 -2.89
CA ARG A 59 13.82 -4.92 -3.88
C ARG A 59 12.85 -5.02 -5.04
N HIS A 60 11.54 -4.90 -4.76
CA HIS A 60 10.51 -5.26 -5.72
C HIS A 60 9.53 -4.14 -6.02
N SER A 61 9.64 -2.99 -5.36
CA SER A 61 8.68 -1.89 -5.43
C SER A 61 7.26 -2.33 -5.09
N LYS A 62 7.14 -3.37 -4.25
CA LYS A 62 5.87 -3.84 -3.71
C LYS A 62 6.07 -4.53 -2.37
N THR A 63 5.03 -4.53 -1.56
CA THR A 63 5.02 -5.23 -0.28
C THR A 63 3.60 -5.55 0.14
N ARG A 64 3.45 -6.41 1.14
CA ARG A 64 2.16 -6.82 1.69
C ARG A 64 2.11 -6.47 3.17
N PHE A 65 1.02 -5.83 3.59
CA PHE A 65 0.77 -5.50 4.98
C PHE A 65 -0.28 -6.48 5.52
N ARG A 66 0.11 -7.26 6.52
CA ARG A 66 -0.77 -8.23 7.17
C ARG A 66 -1.24 -7.68 8.50
N GLN A 67 -1.95 -8.50 9.29
CA GLN A 67 -2.52 -8.08 10.57
C GLN A 67 -1.48 -7.40 11.49
N ASP A 68 -0.25 -7.85 11.49
CA ASP A 68 0.80 -7.30 12.36
C ASP A 68 1.23 -5.88 11.97
N SER A 69 0.81 -5.38 10.83
CA SER A 69 1.04 -3.99 10.43
C SER A 69 -0.12 -3.06 10.79
N PHE A 70 -1.22 -3.59 11.32
CA PHE A 70 -2.41 -2.80 11.65
C PHE A 70 -2.71 -2.88 13.15
N ILE A 71 -3.08 -1.74 13.72
CA ILE A 71 -3.45 -1.65 15.14
C ILE A 71 -4.81 -2.31 15.35
N GLU A 72 -5.77 -2.03 14.45
CA GLU A 72 -7.10 -2.63 14.53
C GLU A 72 -7.11 -4.02 13.90
N HIS A 73 -8.14 -4.79 14.24
CA HIS A 73 -8.37 -6.09 13.61
C HIS A 73 -8.80 -5.90 12.16
N ILE A 74 -8.11 -6.54 11.22
CA ILE A 74 -8.47 -6.47 9.81
C ILE A 74 -9.30 -7.68 9.39
N GLU A 75 -10.21 -7.45 8.43
CA GLU A 75 -11.11 -8.50 7.93
C GLU A 75 -10.57 -9.17 6.66
N PHE A 76 -9.42 -8.76 6.18
CA PHE A 76 -8.78 -9.30 4.97
C PHE A 76 -7.43 -9.92 5.34
N ASP A 77 -6.83 -10.66 4.41
CA ASP A 77 -5.57 -11.34 4.68
C ASP A 77 -4.39 -10.39 4.60
N TYR A 78 -4.35 -9.54 3.58
CA TYR A 78 -3.30 -8.53 3.45
C TYR A 78 -3.70 -7.44 2.48
N LEU A 79 -3.05 -6.29 2.65
CA LEU A 79 -3.09 -5.18 1.71
C LEU A 79 -1.77 -5.17 0.97
N GLU A 80 -1.80 -5.31 -0.34
CA GLU A 80 -0.61 -5.26 -1.18
C GLU A 80 -0.53 -3.93 -1.88
N ILE A 81 0.64 -3.30 -1.85
CA ILE A 81 0.89 -2.10 -2.64
C ILE A 81 2.03 -2.37 -3.60
N GLN A 82 1.95 -1.76 -4.78
CA GLN A 82 2.94 -1.94 -5.84
C GLN A 82 3.06 -0.65 -6.64
N VAL A 83 4.29 -0.18 -6.82
CA VAL A 83 4.55 0.93 -7.73
C VAL A 83 4.54 0.35 -9.15
N ILE A 84 3.59 0.81 -9.98
CA ILE A 84 3.43 0.30 -11.33
C ILE A 84 3.98 1.26 -12.39
N GLU A 85 4.20 2.53 -12.02
CA GLU A 85 4.81 3.50 -12.90
C GLU A 85 5.55 4.53 -12.07
N GLU A 86 6.78 4.85 -12.46
CA GLU A 86 7.61 5.82 -11.74
C GLU A 86 8.62 6.45 -12.70
N ASP A 87 8.73 7.78 -12.67
CA ASP A 87 9.72 8.52 -13.48
C ASP A 87 11.11 8.44 -12.88
#